data_96534eb789d9bba6f8893bfa4281a727
#
_entry.id   96534eb789d9bba6f8893bfa4281a727
#
_cell.length_a   1.000
_cell.length_b   1.000
_cell.length_c   1.000
_cell.angle_alpha   90.00
_cell.angle_beta   90.00
_cell.angle_gamma   90.00
#
_symmetry.space_group_name_H-M   'P 1'
#
loop_
_entity.id
_entity.type
_entity.pdbx_description
1 polymer ?
#
loop_
_entity_poly.entity_id
_entity_poly.type
_entity_poly.pdbx_seq_one_letter_code
_entity_poly.pdbx_strand_id
1 'polypeptide(L)'
;PNGMTNLHGGWLKGAETLAPRAGRGMVSRVILLSDGQANRGLLSTEAIYEQVRELASAGVTTSTVGIGFDFNEELMTGIATAGQGNSWYGQRAEDLAESFDAELGFLTNLVWQDVRIQLTTPLLTRMGQRNEQVRVRNDYVQNASGQYCLPAIAQGSEVWMAISLSMPEVINLQ
;
A
#
# COMPACT_ATOMS: atom_id res chain seq x y z
N PRO A 1 24.88 1.56 -20.98
CA PRO A 1 24.12 2.25 -19.94
C PRO A 1 24.89 2.09 -18.64
N ASN A 2 25.45 3.17 -18.12
CA ASN A 2 26.17 3.14 -16.86
C ASN A 2 25.11 3.15 -15.75
N GLY A 3 24.75 1.99 -15.30
CA GLY A 3 23.84 1.53 -14.30
C GLY A 3 23.69 2.31 -12.99
N MET A 4 23.32 3.58 -13.04
CA MET A 4 22.94 4.33 -11.84
C MET A 4 21.43 4.57 -11.89
N THR A 5 20.70 3.87 -11.02
CA THR A 5 19.24 3.97 -10.91
C THR A 5 18.86 4.71 -9.63
N ASN A 6 18.35 5.93 -9.78
CA ASN A 6 17.74 6.70 -8.70
C ASN A 6 16.23 6.45 -8.68
N LEU A 7 15.84 5.29 -8.17
CA LEU A 7 14.45 4.85 -8.11
C LEU A 7 13.57 5.85 -7.35
N HIS A 8 13.99 6.23 -6.15
CA HIS A 8 13.29 7.18 -5.30
C HIS A 8 13.11 8.54 -5.98
N GLY A 9 14.19 9.09 -6.60
CA GLY A 9 14.09 10.39 -7.27
C GLY A 9 13.13 10.38 -8.45
N GLY A 10 13.08 9.28 -9.21
CA GLY A 10 12.11 9.12 -10.31
C GLY A 10 10.67 9.05 -9.80
N TRP A 11 10.43 8.23 -8.77
CA TRP A 11 9.13 8.11 -8.12
C TRP A 11 8.66 9.45 -7.55
N LEU A 12 9.52 10.15 -6.77
CA LEU A 12 9.18 11.43 -6.14
C LEU A 12 8.79 12.47 -7.18
N LYS A 13 9.51 12.53 -8.31
CA LYS A 13 9.19 13.47 -9.39
C LYS A 13 7.82 13.20 -10.01
N GLY A 14 7.46 11.94 -10.20
CA GLY A 14 6.13 11.53 -10.64
C GLY A 14 5.05 11.95 -9.64
N ALA A 15 5.27 11.69 -8.35
CA ALA A 15 4.35 12.02 -7.29
C ALA A 15 4.14 13.53 -7.13
N GLU A 16 5.21 14.33 -7.16
CA GLU A 16 5.13 15.81 -7.14
C GLU A 16 4.29 16.36 -8.30
N THR A 17 4.33 15.72 -9.46
CA THR A 17 3.56 16.15 -10.64
C THR A 17 2.06 15.94 -10.43
N LEU A 18 1.67 14.91 -9.68
CA LEU A 18 0.27 14.57 -9.40
C LEU A 18 -0.29 15.29 -8.18
N ALA A 19 0.55 15.59 -7.18
CA ALA A 19 0.14 16.14 -5.88
C ALA A 19 -0.81 17.36 -5.98
N PRO A 20 -0.65 18.34 -6.91
CA PRO A 20 -1.56 19.49 -7.03
C PRO A 20 -2.99 19.12 -7.42
N ARG A 21 -3.20 17.91 -7.96
CA ARG A 21 -4.51 17.41 -8.43
C ARG A 21 -5.10 16.34 -7.55
N ALA A 22 -4.34 15.83 -6.59
CA ALA A 22 -4.76 14.76 -5.70
C ALA A 22 -5.99 15.15 -4.85
N GLY A 23 -6.81 14.17 -4.50
CA GLY A 23 -7.94 14.37 -3.59
C GLY A 23 -9.16 15.12 -4.14
N ARG A 24 -9.18 15.46 -5.42
CA ARG A 24 -10.31 16.20 -6.06
C ARG A 24 -11.31 15.27 -6.77
N GLY A 25 -11.54 14.09 -6.25
CA GLY A 25 -12.39 13.09 -6.93
C GLY A 25 -11.74 12.44 -8.15
N MET A 26 -10.44 12.64 -8.31
CA MET A 26 -9.62 12.02 -9.35
C MET A 26 -8.70 10.96 -8.75
N VAL A 27 -8.52 9.86 -9.46
CA VAL A 27 -7.51 8.87 -9.13
C VAL A 27 -6.15 9.42 -9.55
N SER A 28 -5.27 9.65 -8.58
CA SER A 28 -3.89 10.07 -8.81
C SER A 28 -2.95 8.94 -8.43
N ARG A 29 -2.34 8.30 -9.44
CA ARG A 29 -1.46 7.14 -9.21
C ARG A 29 -0.16 7.24 -9.98
N VAL A 30 0.94 7.00 -9.28
CA VAL A 30 2.26 6.77 -9.87
C VAL A 30 2.38 5.28 -10.16
N ILE A 31 2.80 4.92 -11.36
CA ILE A 31 3.21 3.56 -11.71
C ILE A 31 4.73 3.57 -11.84
N LEU A 32 5.41 2.92 -10.92
CA LEU A 32 6.87 2.86 -10.85
C LEU A 32 7.37 1.58 -11.51
N LEU A 33 8.14 1.73 -12.59
CA LEU A 33 8.76 0.60 -13.29
C LEU A 33 10.23 0.50 -12.91
N SER A 34 10.70 -0.72 -12.66
CA SER A 34 12.12 -1.00 -12.45
C SER A 34 12.53 -2.36 -13.04
N ASP A 35 13.65 -2.36 -13.73
CA ASP A 35 14.31 -3.55 -14.30
C ASP A 35 15.64 -3.89 -13.58
N GLY A 36 15.95 -3.20 -12.49
CA GLY A 36 17.20 -3.38 -11.77
C GLY A 36 17.16 -2.88 -10.33
N GLN A 37 18.34 -2.92 -9.70
CA GLN A 37 18.52 -2.48 -8.31
C GLN A 37 18.62 -0.97 -8.21
N ALA A 38 17.95 -0.39 -7.21
CA ALA A 38 18.18 1.00 -6.81
C ALA A 38 19.59 1.12 -6.20
N ASN A 39 20.43 1.96 -6.77
CA ASN A 39 21.81 2.11 -6.35
C ASN A 39 22.26 3.58 -6.20
N ARG A 40 21.32 4.52 -6.30
CA ARG A 40 21.55 5.95 -6.15
C ARG A 40 20.35 6.66 -5.52
N GLY A 41 20.60 7.79 -4.89
CA GLY A 41 19.60 8.62 -4.22
C GLY A 41 19.30 8.13 -2.81
N LEU A 42 18.06 8.27 -2.36
CA LEU A 42 17.62 7.73 -1.07
C LEU A 42 17.53 6.21 -1.20
N LEU A 43 18.28 5.50 -0.37
CA LEU A 43 18.37 4.02 -0.36
C LEU A 43 17.79 3.40 0.92
N SER A 44 17.46 4.20 1.93
CA SER A 44 16.79 3.70 3.13
C SER A 44 15.37 3.31 2.79
N THR A 45 15.09 2.02 2.87
CA THR A 45 13.80 1.41 2.57
C THR A 45 12.70 2.00 3.43
N GLU A 46 12.94 2.16 4.73
CA GLU A 46 11.99 2.70 5.70
C GLU A 46 11.61 4.15 5.37
N ALA A 47 12.62 4.98 5.03
CA ALA A 47 12.40 6.37 4.67
C ALA A 47 11.62 6.50 3.35
N ILE A 48 11.87 5.59 2.38
CA ILE A 48 11.09 5.54 1.14
C ILE A 48 9.64 5.18 1.45
N TYR A 49 9.39 4.13 2.23
CA TYR A 49 8.04 3.70 2.58
C TYR A 49 7.27 4.78 3.34
N GLU A 50 7.93 5.54 4.21
CA GLU A 50 7.30 6.62 4.95
C GLU A 50 6.82 7.74 4.03
N GLN A 51 7.68 8.21 3.11
CA GLN A 51 7.29 9.22 2.13
C GLN A 51 6.18 8.73 1.19
N VAL A 52 6.23 7.46 0.78
CA VAL A 52 5.18 6.84 -0.05
C VAL A 52 3.85 6.82 0.70
N ARG A 53 3.85 6.46 1.98
CA ARG A 53 2.66 6.48 2.84
C ARG A 53 2.07 7.88 3.01
N GLU A 54 2.92 8.87 3.23
CA GLU A 54 2.50 10.27 3.37
C GLU A 54 1.78 10.75 2.12
N LEU A 55 2.36 10.49 0.93
CA LEU A 55 1.75 10.86 -0.34
C LEU A 55 0.48 10.07 -0.65
N ALA A 56 0.42 8.79 -0.31
CA ALA A 56 -0.80 7.99 -0.43
C ALA A 56 -1.92 8.56 0.45
N SER A 57 -1.60 8.97 1.68
CA SER A 57 -2.55 9.63 2.59
C SER A 57 -3.02 10.98 2.06
N ALA A 58 -2.22 11.65 1.25
CA ALA A 58 -2.57 12.89 0.55
C ALA A 58 -3.30 12.65 -0.78
N GLY A 59 -3.57 11.38 -1.14
CA GLY A 59 -4.33 10.98 -2.33
C GLY A 59 -3.48 10.68 -3.56
N VAL A 60 -2.14 10.58 -3.44
CA VAL A 60 -1.25 10.12 -4.51
C VAL A 60 -0.79 8.71 -4.20
N THR A 61 -1.45 7.72 -4.79
CA THR A 61 -1.15 6.30 -4.61
C THR A 61 -0.02 5.84 -5.53
N THR A 62 0.57 4.67 -5.25
CA THR A 62 1.70 4.14 -6.03
C THR A 62 1.54 2.66 -6.28
N SER A 63 1.56 2.26 -7.55
CA SER A 63 1.73 0.87 -7.99
C SER A 63 3.13 0.66 -8.53
N THR A 64 3.61 -0.58 -8.49
CA THR A 64 4.94 -0.94 -8.97
C THR A 64 4.88 -2.05 -10.00
N VAL A 65 5.82 -2.02 -10.95
CA VAL A 65 6.00 -3.04 -11.99
C VAL A 65 7.49 -3.42 -12.03
N GLY A 66 7.81 -4.63 -11.59
CA GLY A 66 9.14 -5.20 -11.71
C GLY A 66 9.32 -5.96 -13.02
N ILE A 67 10.48 -5.82 -13.67
CA ILE A 67 10.77 -6.47 -14.94
C ILE A 67 12.07 -7.27 -14.83
N GLY A 68 12.04 -8.51 -15.31
CA GLY A 68 13.20 -9.39 -15.28
C GLY A 68 13.46 -9.97 -13.90
N PHE A 69 14.73 -10.29 -13.63
CA PHE A 69 15.15 -10.99 -12.40
C PHE A 69 16.05 -10.15 -11.49
N ASP A 70 16.46 -8.97 -11.95
CA ASP A 70 17.52 -8.19 -11.29
C ASP A 70 16.98 -7.02 -10.45
N PHE A 71 15.66 -6.81 -10.38
CA PHE A 71 15.07 -5.76 -9.56
C PHE A 71 14.91 -6.20 -8.08
N ASN A 72 14.76 -5.23 -7.19
CA ASN A 72 14.51 -5.50 -5.77
C ASN A 72 13.01 -5.71 -5.54
N GLU A 73 12.57 -6.98 -5.53
CA GLU A 73 11.16 -7.37 -5.36
C GLU A 73 10.60 -6.90 -4.01
N GLU A 74 11.36 -7.07 -2.93
CA GLU A 74 10.94 -6.65 -1.59
C GLU A 74 10.69 -5.15 -1.52
N LEU A 75 11.62 -4.35 -2.06
CA LEU A 75 11.48 -2.89 -2.11
C LEU A 75 10.26 -2.49 -2.96
N MET A 76 10.07 -3.08 -4.13
CA MET A 76 8.96 -2.76 -5.04
C MET A 76 7.62 -3.11 -4.42
N THR A 77 7.49 -4.30 -3.84
CA THR A 77 6.27 -4.75 -3.15
C THR A 77 5.97 -3.86 -1.93
N GLY A 78 6.99 -3.50 -1.16
CA GLY A 78 6.85 -2.61 -0.02
C GLY A 78 6.42 -1.19 -0.42
N ILE A 79 6.94 -0.64 -1.53
CA ILE A 79 6.49 0.64 -2.09
C ILE A 79 5.02 0.58 -2.51
N ALA A 80 4.60 -0.48 -3.20
CA ALA A 80 3.20 -0.64 -3.61
C ALA A 80 2.27 -0.75 -2.40
N THR A 81 2.64 -1.54 -1.39
CA THR A 81 1.89 -1.69 -0.13
C THR A 81 1.79 -0.36 0.62
N ALA A 82 2.91 0.34 0.81
CA ALA A 82 2.93 1.64 1.46
C ALA A 82 2.12 2.69 0.66
N GLY A 83 2.14 2.59 -0.67
CA GLY A 83 1.47 3.47 -1.62
C GLY A 83 0.00 3.14 -1.87
N GLN A 84 -0.57 2.13 -1.19
CA GLN A 84 -1.95 1.68 -1.39
C GLN A 84 -2.26 1.31 -2.86
N GLY A 85 -1.28 0.75 -3.55
CA GLY A 85 -1.36 0.31 -4.93
C GLY A 85 -1.11 -1.18 -5.09
N ASN A 86 -0.90 -1.60 -6.32
CA ASN A 86 -0.65 -2.98 -6.69
C ASN A 86 0.82 -3.20 -7.05
N SER A 87 1.34 -4.40 -6.82
CA SER A 87 2.65 -4.81 -7.31
C SER A 87 2.47 -5.83 -8.43
N TRP A 88 3.06 -5.56 -9.58
CA TRP A 88 3.02 -6.39 -10.76
C TRP A 88 4.42 -6.85 -11.13
N TYR A 89 4.50 -8.00 -11.77
CA TYR A 89 5.76 -8.58 -12.20
C TYR A 89 5.66 -9.13 -13.62
N GLY A 90 6.68 -8.88 -14.44
CA GLY A 90 6.85 -9.45 -15.75
C GLY A 90 8.28 -9.92 -16.00
N GLN A 91 8.47 -11.10 -16.61
CA GLN A 91 9.81 -11.59 -16.93
C GLN A 91 10.41 -10.90 -18.14
N ARG A 92 9.58 -10.41 -19.04
CA ARG A 92 9.96 -9.77 -20.30
C ARG A 92 9.17 -8.49 -20.52
N ALA A 93 9.66 -7.66 -21.43
CA ALA A 93 8.99 -6.41 -21.81
C ALA A 93 7.57 -6.63 -22.37
N GLU A 94 7.33 -7.78 -22.99
CA GLU A 94 6.01 -8.16 -23.54
C GLU A 94 4.97 -8.34 -22.43
N ASP A 95 5.41 -8.81 -21.24
CA ASP A 95 4.53 -9.02 -20.07
C ASP A 95 4.04 -7.69 -19.47
N LEU A 96 4.68 -6.57 -19.84
CA LEU A 96 4.28 -5.23 -19.43
C LEU A 96 2.89 -4.85 -19.91
N ALA A 97 2.51 -5.24 -21.11
CA ALA A 97 1.19 -4.94 -21.67
C ALA A 97 0.09 -5.50 -20.76
N GLU A 98 0.24 -6.75 -20.32
CA GLU A 98 -0.71 -7.41 -19.41
C GLU A 98 -0.75 -6.71 -18.04
N SER A 99 0.42 -6.34 -17.48
CA SER A 99 0.51 -5.62 -16.20
C SER A 99 -0.14 -4.24 -16.29
N PHE A 100 0.07 -3.51 -17.37
CA PHE A 100 -0.56 -2.21 -17.60
C PHE A 100 -2.06 -2.32 -17.82
N ASP A 101 -2.51 -3.29 -18.61
CA ASP A 101 -3.94 -3.53 -18.85
C ASP A 101 -4.64 -3.91 -17.54
N ALA A 102 -4.03 -4.74 -16.72
CA ALA A 102 -4.54 -5.10 -15.40
C ALA A 102 -4.63 -3.87 -14.48
N GLU A 103 -3.58 -3.03 -14.42
CA GLU A 103 -3.58 -1.83 -13.59
C GLU A 103 -4.58 -0.78 -14.10
N LEU A 104 -4.65 -0.53 -15.39
CA LEU A 104 -5.62 0.39 -15.98
C LEU A 104 -7.06 -0.14 -15.81
N GLY A 105 -7.26 -1.43 -16.00
CA GLY A 105 -8.53 -2.10 -15.74
C GLY A 105 -8.96 -1.95 -14.27
N PHE A 106 -8.04 -2.12 -13.33
CA PHE A 106 -8.29 -1.87 -11.92
C PHE A 106 -8.66 -0.41 -11.66
N LEU A 107 -7.88 0.54 -12.17
CA LEU A 107 -8.08 1.99 -11.95
C LEU A 107 -9.39 2.51 -12.54
N THR A 108 -9.79 2.01 -13.71
CA THR A 108 -11.04 2.43 -14.38
C THR A 108 -12.29 1.85 -13.71
N ASN A 109 -12.15 0.78 -12.95
CA ASN A 109 -13.24 0.12 -12.23
C ASN A 109 -13.21 0.36 -10.71
N LEU A 110 -12.45 1.35 -10.24
CA LEU A 110 -12.42 1.70 -8.82
C LEU A 110 -13.78 2.17 -8.34
N VAL A 111 -14.26 1.55 -7.25
CA VAL A 111 -15.53 1.89 -6.58
C VAL A 111 -15.26 2.62 -5.27
N TRP A 112 -14.25 2.17 -4.52
CA TRP A 112 -13.92 2.72 -3.21
C TRP A 112 -12.44 3.07 -3.12
N GLN A 113 -12.16 4.28 -2.60
CA GLN A 113 -10.82 4.77 -2.29
C GLN A 113 -10.81 5.26 -0.84
N ASP A 114 -9.62 5.30 -0.25
CA ASP A 114 -9.42 5.76 1.13
C ASP A 114 -10.32 5.00 2.14
N VAL A 115 -10.42 3.70 1.94
CA VAL A 115 -11.23 2.83 2.81
C VAL A 115 -10.54 2.69 4.16
N ARG A 116 -11.27 3.03 5.23
CA ARG A 116 -10.75 2.99 6.60
C ARG A 116 -11.66 2.12 7.46
N ILE A 117 -11.05 1.21 8.21
CA ILE A 117 -11.77 0.34 9.14
C ILE A 117 -11.32 0.64 10.55
N GLN A 118 -12.28 0.95 11.41
CA GLN A 118 -12.04 1.05 12.85
C GLN A 118 -12.66 -0.16 13.53
N LEU A 119 -11.82 -0.89 14.28
CA LEU A 119 -12.29 -2.01 15.08
C LEU A 119 -12.72 -1.49 16.45
N THR A 120 -14.01 -1.67 16.76
CA THR A 120 -14.56 -1.34 18.08
C THR A 120 -15.16 -2.59 18.69
N THR A 121 -14.82 -2.88 19.94
CA THR A 121 -15.46 -3.97 20.68
C THR A 121 -16.10 -3.43 21.94
N PRO A 122 -17.34 -3.84 22.28
CA PRO A 122 -18.04 -3.39 23.48
C PRO A 122 -17.29 -3.70 24.79
N LEU A 123 -16.48 -4.76 24.79
CA LEU A 123 -15.65 -5.16 25.93
C LEU A 123 -14.51 -4.18 26.23
N LEU A 124 -13.92 -3.56 25.18
CA LEU A 124 -12.83 -2.61 25.32
C LEU A 124 -13.26 -1.27 25.90
N THR A 125 -14.50 -0.88 25.66
CA THR A 125 -15.07 0.37 26.18
C THR A 125 -15.33 0.31 27.70
N ARG A 126 -15.55 -0.89 28.26
CA ARG A 126 -15.86 -1.07 29.68
C ARG A 126 -14.65 -1.17 30.61
N MET A 127 -13.48 -1.57 30.12
CA MET A 127 -12.33 -1.90 30.97
C MET A 127 -11.14 -0.95 30.88
N GLY A 128 -11.19 0.07 30.02
CA GLY A 128 -10.08 1.04 29.89
C GLY A 128 -8.73 0.43 29.47
N GLN A 129 -8.72 -0.85 29.12
CA GLN A 129 -7.52 -1.58 28.73
C GLN A 129 -7.26 -1.49 27.24
N ARG A 130 -6.01 -1.23 26.89
CA ARG A 130 -5.54 -1.19 25.51
C ARG A 130 -5.80 -2.52 24.78
N ASN A 131 -6.14 -2.40 23.51
CA ASN A 131 -6.43 -3.37 22.47
C ASN A 131 -5.52 -4.62 22.33
N GLU A 132 -4.98 -5.21 23.38
CA GLU A 132 -4.14 -6.41 23.28
C GLU A 132 -4.91 -7.67 22.82
N GLN A 133 -6.23 -7.62 22.90
CA GLN A 133 -7.10 -8.77 22.57
C GLN A 133 -7.49 -8.87 21.08
N VAL A 134 -7.28 -7.81 20.31
CA VAL A 134 -7.64 -7.76 18.89
C VAL A 134 -6.39 -7.46 18.07
N ARG A 135 -5.98 -8.38 17.21
CA ARG A 135 -4.83 -8.19 16.31
C ARG A 135 -5.24 -8.42 14.87
N VAL A 136 -5.04 -7.44 14.03
CA VAL A 136 -5.07 -7.61 12.57
C VAL A 136 -3.79 -8.32 12.14
N ARG A 137 -3.92 -9.34 11.31
CA ARG A 137 -2.83 -10.19 10.84
C ARG A 137 -2.27 -9.77 9.48
N ASN A 138 -2.99 -8.90 8.78
CA ASN A 138 -2.52 -8.31 7.53
C ASN A 138 -1.59 -7.12 7.83
N ASP A 139 -0.73 -6.79 6.88
CA ASP A 139 0.21 -5.67 6.95
C ASP A 139 -0.46 -4.30 6.65
N TYR A 140 -1.73 -4.16 7.05
CA TYR A 140 -2.43 -2.88 6.90
C TYR A 140 -1.91 -1.83 7.85
N VAL A 141 -1.63 -0.65 7.33
CA VAL A 141 -1.13 0.48 8.09
C VAL A 141 -2.26 1.11 8.89
N GLN A 142 -1.99 1.46 10.15
CA GLN A 142 -2.90 2.30 10.95
C GLN A 142 -2.55 3.78 10.78
N ASN A 143 -3.57 4.62 10.62
CA ASN A 143 -3.41 6.06 10.69
C ASN A 143 -3.30 6.55 12.16
N ALA A 144 -3.08 7.84 12.34
CA ALA A 144 -2.96 8.47 13.66
C ALA A 144 -4.21 8.31 14.55
N SER A 145 -5.38 8.03 13.96
CA SER A 145 -6.64 7.77 14.67
C SER A 145 -6.85 6.29 15.01
N GLY A 146 -5.87 5.42 14.73
CA GLY A 146 -5.96 3.98 14.97
C GLY A 146 -6.86 3.22 13.98
N GLN A 147 -7.22 3.82 12.85
CA GLN A 147 -7.98 3.18 11.80
C GLN A 147 -7.05 2.47 10.82
N TYR A 148 -7.39 1.26 10.40
CA TYR A 148 -6.68 0.52 9.37
C TYR A 148 -7.02 1.10 8.00
N CYS A 149 -5.99 1.49 7.25
CA CYS A 149 -6.12 1.95 5.87
C CYS A 149 -6.05 0.73 4.94
N LEU A 150 -7.10 0.52 4.17
CA LEU A 150 -7.19 -0.56 3.20
C LEU A 150 -6.83 -0.06 1.80
N PRO A 151 -6.37 -0.94 0.91
CA PRO A 151 -6.18 -0.60 -0.50
C PRO A 151 -7.51 -0.17 -1.14
N ALA A 152 -7.42 0.55 -2.25
CA ALA A 152 -8.59 0.87 -3.05
C ALA A 152 -9.27 -0.41 -3.57
N ILE A 153 -10.58 -0.38 -3.73
CA ILE A 153 -11.40 -1.54 -4.11
C ILE A 153 -12.02 -1.27 -5.47
N ALA A 154 -11.75 -2.13 -6.44
CA ALA A 154 -12.39 -2.11 -7.76
C ALA A 154 -13.67 -2.93 -7.77
N GLN A 155 -14.53 -2.70 -8.75
CA GLN A 155 -15.76 -3.47 -8.95
C GLN A 155 -15.41 -4.96 -9.16
N GLY A 156 -16.04 -5.83 -8.37
CA GLY A 156 -15.83 -7.28 -8.42
C GLY A 156 -14.57 -7.77 -7.73
N SER A 157 -13.76 -6.88 -7.11
CA SER A 157 -12.63 -7.28 -6.29
C SER A 157 -13.02 -7.40 -4.81
N GLU A 158 -12.22 -8.14 -4.05
CA GLU A 158 -12.42 -8.39 -2.62
C GLU A 158 -11.15 -8.00 -1.84
N VAL A 159 -11.34 -7.48 -0.63
CA VAL A 159 -10.27 -7.20 0.31
C VAL A 159 -10.55 -7.97 1.60
N TRP A 160 -9.58 -8.73 2.07
CA TRP A 160 -9.72 -9.61 3.23
C TRP A 160 -8.94 -9.06 4.41
N MET A 161 -9.59 -9.00 5.57
CA MET A 161 -8.94 -8.66 6.83
C MET A 161 -9.00 -9.86 7.79
N ALA A 162 -7.83 -10.42 8.09
CA ALA A 162 -7.71 -11.48 9.08
C ALA A 162 -7.51 -10.87 10.47
N ILE A 163 -8.38 -11.24 11.41
CA ILE A 163 -8.36 -10.72 12.77
C ILE A 163 -8.22 -11.88 13.75
N SER A 164 -7.28 -11.82 14.68
CA SER A 164 -7.24 -12.71 15.83
C SER A 164 -7.77 -12.01 17.08
N LEU A 165 -8.61 -12.73 17.79
CA LEU A 165 -9.21 -12.30 19.05
C LEU A 165 -8.69 -13.20 20.18
N SER A 166 -8.16 -12.60 21.23
CA SER A 166 -7.86 -13.29 22.49
C SER A 166 -9.01 -13.05 23.47
N MET A 167 -9.67 -14.11 23.89
CA MET A 167 -10.74 -14.04 24.89
C MET A 167 -10.12 -14.29 26.28
N PRO A 168 -10.42 -13.48 27.32
CA PRO A 168 -10.04 -13.81 28.68
C PRO A 168 -10.71 -15.13 29.09
N GLU A 169 -10.01 -15.95 29.85
CA GLU A 169 -10.65 -17.14 30.47
C GLU A 169 -11.83 -16.67 31.31
N VAL A 170 -12.99 -17.28 31.07
CA VAL A 170 -14.15 -17.06 31.93
C VAL A 170 -13.84 -17.69 33.28
N ILE A 171 -13.46 -16.90 34.27
CA ILE A 171 -13.37 -17.35 35.65
C ILE A 171 -14.82 -17.60 36.09
N ASN A 172 -15.22 -18.88 36.12
CA ASN A 172 -16.46 -19.26 36.78
C ASN A 172 -16.26 -19.00 38.29
N LEU A 173 -16.71 -17.87 38.74
CA LEU A 173 -16.95 -17.65 40.20
C LEU A 173 -18.14 -18.52 40.60
N GLN A 174 -17.86 -19.68 41.20
CA GLN A 174 -18.83 -20.47 41.95
C GLN A 174 -19.16 -19.74 43.25
#